data_b6fc33ab940dcba9b5ccdfc43198b40e
#
_entry.id   b6fc33ab940dcba9b5ccdfc43198b40e
#
_cell.length_a   1.000
_cell.length_b   1.000
_cell.length_c   1.000
_cell.angle_alpha   90.00
_cell.angle_beta   90.00
_cell.angle_gamma   90.00
#
_symmetry.space_group_name_H-M   'P 1'
#
loop_
_entity.id
_entity.type
_entity.pdbx_description
1 polymer ?
#
loop_
_entity_poly.entity_id
_entity_poly.type
_entity_poly.pdbx_seq_one_letter_code
_entity_poly.pdbx_strand_id
1 'polypeptide(L)'
;MKSVYVFEELTAVKLEPGNPLSSLRTEGLAILKALIDDFSKQEQYKLFVFASEDVGESLLSEKLIDLGQLIYTEETNPFLDIVKPGDKVLIMAPESEGILSRRINQLSQTEGESLCCTEGVVCLAGDKYETFLFLNKNKIPTPDTMLLRDFIENPRLDLPLVLKPRDGAGTSDTFYCESVDFIKEKAFDLANRESWIVQEFKHGIPASYCFLRVHGELKPIVSSFQFVNRVEDQFFYKGGSIPLTPSLDDRALALAKLTLNEFEGLNGWVGVDMILGDEPNGRNDFVCEINPRLTTAYLGARQYLDVNLASMLVGPDLGFSRVVIKVNNVTYGKDGLFEINQRQT
;
A
#
# COMPACT_ATOMS: atom_id res chain seq x y z
N MET A 1 -30.18 -4.82 -0.05
CA MET A 1 -28.82 -5.15 -0.48
C MET A 1 -27.94 -4.04 0.09
N LYS A 2 -26.84 -4.35 0.77
CA LYS A 2 -25.90 -3.35 1.30
C LYS A 2 -25.05 -2.79 0.17
N SER A 3 -24.68 -1.51 0.26
CA SER A 3 -23.81 -0.89 -0.74
C SER A 3 -22.34 -0.95 -0.31
N VAL A 4 -21.44 -1.13 -1.29
CA VAL A 4 -20.01 -0.97 -1.13
C VAL A 4 -19.56 0.12 -2.08
N TYR A 5 -18.88 1.11 -1.56
CA TYR A 5 -18.32 2.23 -2.30
C TYR A 5 -16.81 2.06 -2.37
N VAL A 6 -16.25 2.18 -3.57
CA VAL A 6 -14.81 2.17 -3.80
C VAL A 6 -14.39 3.54 -4.30
N PHE A 7 -13.49 4.15 -3.57
CA PHE A 7 -12.87 5.43 -3.90
C PHE A 7 -11.36 5.23 -4.03
N GLU A 8 -10.86 5.30 -5.27
CA GLU A 8 -9.43 5.33 -5.55
C GLU A 8 -9.08 6.75 -6.02
N GLU A 9 -8.22 7.44 -5.26
CA GLU A 9 -7.96 8.87 -5.40
C GLU A 9 -7.59 9.29 -6.82
N LEU A 10 -6.64 8.59 -7.45
CA LEU A 10 -6.05 9.00 -8.73
C LEU A 10 -6.95 8.69 -9.94
N THR A 11 -7.99 7.88 -9.72
CA THR A 11 -9.01 7.56 -10.72
C THR A 11 -10.34 8.23 -10.45
N ALA A 12 -10.61 8.59 -9.19
CA ALA A 12 -11.83 9.29 -8.80
C ALA A 12 -11.76 10.80 -9.08
N VAL A 13 -10.56 11.39 -8.95
CA VAL A 13 -10.36 12.82 -9.17
C VAL A 13 -9.67 13.09 -10.52
N LYS A 14 -10.01 14.22 -11.12
CA LYS A 14 -9.31 14.68 -12.32
C LYS A 14 -7.91 15.15 -11.94
N LEU A 15 -6.90 14.56 -12.57
CA LEU A 15 -5.51 14.97 -12.38
C LEU A 15 -5.14 16.03 -13.41
N GLU A 16 -4.56 17.14 -12.94
CA GLU A 16 -4.01 18.16 -13.82
C GLU A 16 -2.79 17.64 -14.59
N PRO A 17 -2.56 18.10 -15.83
CA PRO A 17 -1.36 17.73 -16.59
C PRO A 17 -0.09 18.08 -15.82
N GLY A 18 0.83 17.12 -15.71
CA GLY A 18 2.09 17.28 -14.97
C GLY A 18 2.00 17.01 -13.46
N ASN A 19 0.85 16.57 -12.95
CA ASN A 19 0.74 16.16 -11.54
C ASN A 19 1.74 15.03 -11.24
N PRO A 20 2.59 15.16 -10.19
CA PRO A 20 3.60 14.17 -9.84
C PRO A 20 3.02 12.78 -9.56
N LEU A 21 1.78 12.71 -9.05
CA LEU A 21 1.08 11.47 -8.74
C LEU A 21 0.56 10.72 -9.98
N SER A 22 0.62 11.33 -11.17
CA SER A 22 0.17 10.69 -12.43
C SER A 22 0.87 9.35 -12.70
N SER A 23 2.11 9.19 -12.24
CA SER A 23 2.86 7.93 -12.37
C SER A 23 2.25 6.76 -11.57
N LEU A 24 1.48 7.05 -10.52
CA LEU A 24 0.80 6.07 -9.68
C LEU A 24 -0.60 5.73 -10.20
N ARG A 25 -1.17 6.52 -11.13
CA ARG A 25 -2.53 6.32 -11.65
C ARG A 25 -2.72 4.97 -12.34
N THR A 26 -1.70 4.49 -13.04
CA THR A 26 -1.74 3.16 -13.70
C THR A 26 -1.94 2.05 -12.68
N GLU A 27 -1.23 2.13 -11.55
CA GLU A 27 -1.35 1.18 -10.44
C GLU A 27 -2.72 1.27 -9.78
N GLY A 28 -3.18 2.48 -9.45
CA GLY A 28 -4.51 2.72 -8.88
C GLY A 28 -5.63 2.17 -9.78
N LEU A 29 -5.56 2.44 -11.08
CA LEU A 29 -6.53 1.93 -12.04
C LEU A 29 -6.51 0.39 -12.16
N ALA A 30 -5.32 -0.23 -12.11
CA ALA A 30 -5.21 -1.69 -12.14
C ALA A 30 -5.86 -2.33 -10.91
N ILE A 31 -5.63 -1.78 -9.71
CA ILE A 31 -6.25 -2.25 -8.47
C ILE A 31 -7.77 -1.99 -8.51
N LEU A 32 -8.22 -0.83 -8.98
CA LEU A 32 -9.65 -0.52 -9.11
C LEU A 32 -10.36 -1.52 -10.03
N LYS A 33 -9.82 -1.81 -11.21
CA LYS A 33 -10.39 -2.82 -12.13
C LYS A 33 -10.45 -4.21 -11.50
N ALA A 34 -9.41 -4.59 -10.76
CA ALA A 34 -9.38 -5.86 -10.04
C ALA A 34 -10.46 -5.95 -8.95
N LEU A 35 -10.68 -4.87 -8.19
CA LEU A 35 -11.75 -4.78 -7.20
C LEU A 35 -13.13 -4.85 -7.83
N ILE A 36 -13.35 -4.15 -8.95
CA ILE A 36 -14.62 -4.20 -9.70
C ILE A 36 -14.92 -5.65 -10.11
N ASP A 37 -13.95 -6.35 -10.71
CA ASP A 37 -14.10 -7.75 -11.10
C ASP A 37 -14.38 -8.67 -9.90
N ASP A 38 -13.71 -8.45 -8.76
CA ASP A 38 -13.93 -9.27 -7.56
C ASP A 38 -15.27 -8.97 -6.89
N PHE A 39 -15.69 -7.71 -6.81
CA PHE A 39 -17.02 -7.33 -6.27
C PHE A 39 -18.16 -7.72 -7.20
N SER A 40 -17.99 -7.73 -8.51
CA SER A 40 -19.03 -8.16 -9.46
C SER A 40 -19.49 -9.61 -9.24
N LYS A 41 -18.66 -10.42 -8.58
CA LYS A 41 -18.94 -11.82 -8.21
C LYS A 41 -19.67 -11.95 -6.87
N GLN A 42 -20.02 -10.82 -6.21
CA GLN A 42 -20.65 -10.77 -4.88
C GLN A 42 -22.10 -10.30 -5.00
N GLU A 43 -23.07 -11.23 -5.10
CA GLU A 43 -24.50 -10.92 -5.24
C GLU A 43 -25.11 -10.19 -4.02
N GLN A 44 -24.48 -10.26 -2.86
CA GLN A 44 -24.97 -9.66 -1.61
C GLN A 44 -24.70 -8.16 -1.47
N TYR A 45 -23.80 -7.60 -2.29
CA TYR A 45 -23.45 -6.19 -2.27
C TYR A 45 -23.73 -5.53 -3.60
N LYS A 46 -24.16 -4.26 -3.55
CA LYS A 46 -24.20 -3.39 -4.71
C LYS A 46 -22.95 -2.54 -4.71
N LEU A 47 -22.12 -2.70 -5.74
CA LEU A 47 -20.88 -1.93 -5.90
C LEU A 47 -21.21 -0.55 -6.49
N PHE A 48 -20.56 0.48 -5.94
CA PHE A 48 -20.48 1.82 -6.50
C PHE A 48 -19.01 2.25 -6.58
N VAL A 49 -18.65 2.94 -7.64
CA VAL A 49 -17.27 3.37 -7.89
C VAL A 49 -17.25 4.87 -8.16
N PHE A 50 -16.41 5.58 -7.42
CA PHE A 50 -16.09 6.96 -7.73
C PHE A 50 -15.08 6.99 -8.86
N ALA A 51 -15.37 7.79 -9.90
CA ALA A 51 -14.52 7.89 -11.08
C ALA A 51 -14.53 9.30 -11.65
N SER A 52 -13.40 9.76 -12.19
CA SER A 52 -13.35 10.89 -13.10
C SER A 52 -14.02 10.53 -14.45
N GLU A 53 -14.43 11.51 -15.24
CA GLU A 53 -15.15 11.25 -16.50
C GLU A 53 -14.39 10.31 -17.43
N ASP A 54 -13.09 10.55 -17.65
CA ASP A 54 -12.23 9.74 -18.54
C ASP A 54 -12.09 8.29 -18.05
N VAL A 55 -11.97 8.08 -16.73
CA VAL A 55 -11.93 6.73 -16.15
C VAL A 55 -13.30 6.06 -16.26
N GLY A 56 -14.38 6.77 -15.95
CA GLY A 56 -15.74 6.23 -16.07
C GLY A 56 -16.07 5.78 -17.49
N GLU A 57 -15.73 6.58 -18.50
CA GLU A 57 -15.88 6.21 -19.91
C GLU A 57 -15.08 4.95 -20.27
N SER A 58 -13.85 4.81 -19.77
CA SER A 58 -13.05 3.60 -19.98
C SER A 58 -13.70 2.37 -19.35
N LEU A 59 -14.13 2.46 -18.08
CA LEU A 59 -14.78 1.35 -17.38
C LEU A 59 -16.07 0.89 -18.05
N LEU A 60 -16.88 1.84 -18.56
CA LEU A 60 -18.11 1.54 -19.31
C LEU A 60 -17.80 0.88 -20.65
N SER A 61 -16.82 1.41 -21.40
CA SER A 61 -16.44 0.88 -22.72
C SER A 61 -15.89 -0.54 -22.62
N GLU A 62 -15.18 -0.86 -21.55
CA GLU A 62 -14.67 -2.18 -21.22
C GLU A 62 -15.75 -3.11 -20.61
N LYS A 63 -16.97 -2.60 -20.38
CA LYS A 63 -18.10 -3.32 -19.74
C LYS A 63 -17.77 -3.89 -18.36
N LEU A 64 -16.92 -3.21 -17.61
CA LEU A 64 -16.55 -3.60 -16.27
C LEU A 64 -17.61 -3.19 -15.23
N ILE A 65 -18.38 -2.14 -15.52
CA ILE A 65 -19.38 -1.56 -14.61
C ILE A 65 -20.55 -0.95 -15.41
N ASP A 66 -21.71 -0.84 -14.80
CA ASP A 66 -22.86 -0.15 -15.38
C ASP A 66 -22.89 1.33 -14.98
N LEU A 67 -23.46 2.18 -15.84
CA LEU A 67 -23.55 3.62 -15.59
C LEU A 67 -24.17 3.97 -14.24
N GLY A 68 -25.18 3.21 -13.81
CA GLY A 68 -25.84 3.43 -12.51
C GLY A 68 -25.03 3.08 -11.28
N GLN A 69 -23.80 2.61 -11.46
CA GLN A 69 -22.84 2.29 -10.39
C GLN A 69 -21.68 3.29 -10.35
N LEU A 70 -21.54 4.18 -11.35
CA LEU A 70 -20.54 5.22 -11.37
C LEU A 70 -21.01 6.46 -10.61
N ILE A 71 -20.08 7.04 -9.86
CA ILE A 71 -20.28 8.28 -9.12
C ILE A 71 -19.23 9.28 -9.60
N TYR A 72 -19.70 10.38 -10.17
CA TYR A 72 -18.90 11.53 -10.51
C TYR A 72 -19.12 12.60 -9.45
N THR A 73 -18.05 13.12 -8.88
CA THR A 73 -18.15 14.16 -7.87
C THR A 73 -16.99 15.13 -7.97
N GLU A 74 -17.31 16.42 -7.83
CA GLU A 74 -16.35 17.51 -7.68
C GLU A 74 -16.38 18.06 -6.24
N GLU A 75 -17.19 17.45 -5.37
CA GLU A 75 -17.37 17.90 -3.99
C GLU A 75 -16.08 17.75 -3.17
N THR A 76 -15.84 18.70 -2.29
CA THR A 76 -14.67 18.68 -1.37
C THR A 76 -14.71 17.44 -0.50
N ASN A 77 -15.89 17.04 0.03
CA ASN A 77 -16.12 15.77 0.68
C ASN A 77 -17.04 14.90 -0.19
N PRO A 78 -16.48 13.95 -0.96
CA PRO A 78 -17.26 13.15 -1.90
C PRO A 78 -18.21 12.15 -1.23
N PHE A 79 -18.12 11.95 0.07
CA PHE A 79 -18.89 10.93 0.79
C PHE A 79 -20.16 11.46 1.46
N LEU A 80 -20.20 12.77 1.79
CA LEU A 80 -21.14 13.34 2.76
C LEU A 80 -22.62 13.10 2.40
N ASP A 81 -23.00 13.34 1.14
CA ASP A 81 -24.40 13.20 0.70
C ASP A 81 -24.74 11.85 0.07
N ILE A 82 -23.72 11.03 -0.16
CA ILE A 82 -23.83 9.77 -0.90
C ILE A 82 -23.89 8.57 0.05
N VAL A 83 -22.96 8.51 1.01
CA VAL A 83 -22.83 7.37 1.93
C VAL A 83 -23.91 7.42 3.01
N LYS A 84 -24.60 6.29 3.21
CA LYS A 84 -25.69 6.15 4.16
C LYS A 84 -25.35 5.16 5.28
N PRO A 85 -26.10 5.16 6.40
CA PRO A 85 -25.89 4.18 7.48
C PRO A 85 -25.90 2.74 6.97
N GLY A 86 -24.86 1.99 7.31
CA GLY A 86 -24.70 0.59 6.93
C GLY A 86 -24.06 0.35 5.56
N ASP A 87 -23.78 1.40 4.80
CA ASP A 87 -22.92 1.32 3.61
C ASP A 87 -21.46 1.15 4.02
N LYS A 88 -20.69 0.46 3.20
CA LYS A 88 -19.27 0.21 3.40
C LYS A 88 -18.44 1.00 2.40
N VAL A 89 -17.33 1.58 2.85
CA VAL A 89 -16.45 2.41 2.00
C VAL A 89 -15.01 1.94 2.08
N LEU A 90 -14.45 1.61 0.93
CA LEU A 90 -13.04 1.32 0.74
C LEU A 90 -12.37 2.51 0.06
N ILE A 91 -11.37 3.08 0.72
CA ILE A 91 -10.58 4.19 0.19
C ILE A 91 -9.18 3.70 -0.13
N MET A 92 -8.71 4.04 -1.31
CA MET A 92 -7.34 3.89 -1.75
C MET A 92 -6.82 5.26 -2.18
N ALA A 93 -5.74 5.68 -1.57
CA ALA A 93 -5.09 6.95 -1.88
C ALA A 93 -3.61 6.86 -1.48
N PRO A 94 -2.72 7.64 -2.10
CA PRO A 94 -1.35 7.74 -1.61
C PRO A 94 -1.32 8.46 -0.26
N GLU A 95 -0.29 8.15 0.53
CA GLU A 95 -0.02 8.82 1.81
C GLU A 95 0.50 10.25 1.61
N SER A 96 1.06 10.53 0.43
CA SER A 96 1.64 11.82 0.05
C SER A 96 0.71 12.99 0.37
N GLU A 97 1.28 14.04 0.94
CA GLU A 97 0.55 15.28 1.29
C GLU A 97 -0.68 15.07 2.20
N GLY A 98 -0.68 13.94 2.94
CA GLY A 98 -1.79 13.57 3.80
C GLY A 98 -3.11 13.27 3.07
N ILE A 99 -3.04 12.87 1.80
CA ILE A 99 -4.26 12.63 0.98
C ILE A 99 -5.09 11.52 1.60
N LEU A 100 -4.49 10.36 1.92
CA LEU A 100 -5.22 9.23 2.50
C LEU A 100 -5.86 9.60 3.84
N SER A 101 -5.12 10.26 4.75
CA SER A 101 -5.67 10.68 6.05
C SER A 101 -6.83 11.66 5.91
N ARG A 102 -6.72 12.61 4.99
CA ARG A 102 -7.81 13.55 4.68
C ARG A 102 -9.07 12.82 4.19
N ARG A 103 -8.94 11.83 3.31
CA ARG A 103 -10.09 11.05 2.83
C ARG A 103 -10.72 10.19 3.93
N ILE A 104 -9.92 9.59 4.80
CA ILE A 104 -10.42 8.86 5.97
C ILE A 104 -11.17 9.80 6.93
N ASN A 105 -10.62 10.99 7.19
CA ASN A 105 -11.30 11.99 8.01
C ASN A 105 -12.63 12.45 7.39
N GLN A 106 -12.67 12.67 6.07
CA GLN A 106 -13.92 13.00 5.37
C GLN A 106 -14.98 11.89 5.48
N LEU A 107 -14.57 10.62 5.36
CA LEU A 107 -15.48 9.49 5.56
C LEU A 107 -16.00 9.42 6.99
N SER A 108 -15.19 9.73 7.99
CA SER A 108 -15.59 9.71 9.40
C SER A 108 -16.68 10.73 9.75
N GLN A 109 -16.96 11.70 8.88
CA GLN A 109 -18.06 12.66 9.00
C GLN A 109 -19.40 12.09 8.51
N THR A 110 -19.41 10.86 8.02
CA THR A 110 -20.60 10.13 7.58
C THR A 110 -20.94 9.01 8.55
N GLU A 111 -22.10 8.37 8.35
CA GLU A 111 -22.51 7.19 9.11
C GLU A 111 -22.11 5.86 8.42
N GLY A 112 -21.24 5.94 7.38
CA GLY A 112 -20.73 4.78 6.66
C GLY A 112 -19.68 4.00 7.45
N GLU A 113 -19.58 2.71 7.17
CA GLU A 113 -18.57 1.82 7.75
C GLU A 113 -17.28 1.88 6.93
N SER A 114 -16.18 2.32 7.55
CA SER A 114 -14.86 2.34 6.91
C SER A 114 -14.26 0.93 6.83
N LEU A 115 -13.80 0.54 5.64
CA LEU A 115 -13.00 -0.67 5.40
C LEU A 115 -11.48 -0.40 5.42
N CYS A 116 -11.08 0.74 5.99
CA CYS A 116 -9.70 1.21 6.04
C CYS A 116 -9.21 1.34 7.47
N CYS A 117 -7.90 1.42 7.65
CA CYS A 117 -7.29 1.76 8.93
C CYS A 117 -7.80 3.11 9.45
N THR A 118 -7.74 3.31 10.75
CA THR A 118 -8.10 4.61 11.38
C THR A 118 -7.15 5.71 10.93
N GLU A 119 -7.61 6.97 11.01
CA GLU A 119 -6.80 8.14 10.68
C GLU A 119 -5.47 8.16 11.45
N GLY A 120 -5.48 7.78 12.75
CA GLY A 120 -4.27 7.72 13.57
C GLY A 120 -3.22 6.74 13.03
N VAL A 121 -3.65 5.55 12.57
CA VAL A 121 -2.74 4.58 11.92
C VAL A 121 -2.24 5.14 10.59
N VAL A 122 -3.13 5.74 9.79
CA VAL A 122 -2.76 6.30 8.48
C VAL A 122 -1.75 7.44 8.62
N CYS A 123 -1.94 8.33 9.58
CA CYS A 123 -1.00 9.42 9.84
C CYS A 123 0.36 8.90 10.32
N LEU A 124 0.37 7.92 11.23
CA LEU A 124 1.62 7.34 11.75
C LEU A 124 2.38 6.58 10.66
N ALA A 125 1.70 5.69 9.93
CA ALA A 125 2.31 4.86 8.90
C ALA A 125 2.69 5.66 7.63
N GLY A 126 1.95 6.72 7.32
CA GLY A 126 2.20 7.60 6.17
C GLY A 126 3.44 8.47 6.34
N ASP A 127 3.94 8.64 7.57
CA ASP A 127 5.14 9.40 7.89
C ASP A 127 6.29 8.46 8.24
N LYS A 128 7.25 8.30 7.34
CA LYS A 128 8.38 7.36 7.49
C LYS A 128 9.28 7.69 8.69
N TYR A 129 9.37 8.97 9.08
CA TYR A 129 10.16 9.35 10.25
C TYR A 129 9.43 9.03 11.56
N GLU A 130 8.14 9.33 11.64
CA GLU A 130 7.31 8.95 12.80
C GLU A 130 7.22 7.41 12.92
N THR A 131 7.09 6.71 11.79
CA THR A 131 7.15 5.24 11.75
C THR A 131 8.47 4.72 12.31
N PHE A 132 9.62 5.28 11.90
CA PHE A 132 10.93 4.92 12.46
C PHE A 132 10.97 5.13 13.97
N LEU A 133 10.53 6.29 14.46
CA LEU A 133 10.53 6.58 15.91
C LEU A 133 9.64 5.60 16.68
N PHE A 134 8.46 5.28 16.14
CA PHE A 134 7.53 4.32 16.71
C PHE A 134 8.12 2.90 16.76
N LEU A 135 8.68 2.42 15.66
CA LEU A 135 9.29 1.10 15.57
C LEU A 135 10.47 0.96 16.52
N ASN A 136 11.34 1.97 16.56
CA ASN A 136 12.51 2.00 17.46
C ASN A 136 12.10 1.99 18.93
N LYS A 137 11.10 2.80 19.32
CA LYS A 137 10.52 2.80 20.66
C LYS A 137 10.02 1.43 21.09
N ASN A 138 9.41 0.68 20.16
CA ASN A 138 8.88 -0.65 20.41
C ASN A 138 9.91 -1.77 20.14
N LYS A 139 11.19 -1.42 19.89
CA LYS A 139 12.30 -2.36 19.66
C LYS A 139 12.07 -3.28 18.44
N ILE A 140 11.35 -2.78 17.45
CA ILE A 140 11.16 -3.45 16.17
C ILE A 140 12.33 -3.06 15.25
N PRO A 141 13.04 -4.03 14.66
CA PRO A 141 14.16 -3.72 13.77
C PRO A 141 13.71 -2.87 12.58
N THR A 142 14.32 -1.71 12.42
CA THR A 142 14.12 -0.76 11.33
C THR A 142 15.44 -0.06 11.01
N PRO A 143 15.72 0.33 9.76
CA PRO A 143 16.96 1.03 9.44
C PRO A 143 17.03 2.38 10.16
N ASP A 144 18.19 2.73 10.69
CA ASP A 144 18.38 4.02 11.33
C ASP A 144 18.09 5.17 10.36
N THR A 145 17.36 6.17 10.85
CA THR A 145 16.78 7.22 10.02
C THR A 145 16.94 8.58 10.67
N MET A 146 17.30 9.58 9.87
CA MET A 146 17.38 10.98 10.27
C MET A 146 16.53 11.86 9.34
N LEU A 147 16.02 12.98 9.88
CA LEU A 147 15.53 14.04 9.00
C LEU A 147 16.69 14.59 8.17
N LEU A 148 16.46 14.90 6.89
CA LEU A 148 17.49 15.42 6.00
C LEU A 148 18.13 16.71 6.55
N ARG A 149 17.30 17.58 7.15
CA ARG A 149 17.77 18.80 7.82
C ARG A 149 18.85 18.50 8.86
N ASP A 150 18.56 17.56 9.76
CA ASP A 150 19.44 17.23 10.87
C ASP A 150 20.69 16.48 10.40
N PHE A 151 20.55 15.66 9.35
CA PHE A 151 21.67 14.96 8.72
C PHE A 151 22.67 15.93 8.05
N ILE A 152 22.18 16.96 7.37
CA ILE A 152 23.07 17.98 6.74
C ILE A 152 23.90 18.73 7.78
N GLU A 153 23.32 19.04 8.95
CA GLU A 153 24.03 19.72 10.03
C GLU A 153 25.05 18.80 10.72
N ASN A 154 24.69 17.53 10.93
CA ASN A 154 25.51 16.57 11.65
C ASN A 154 25.29 15.14 11.13
N PRO A 155 25.99 14.72 10.07
CA PRO A 155 25.90 13.37 9.52
C PRO A 155 26.36 12.33 10.55
N ARG A 156 25.45 11.39 10.93
CA ARG A 156 25.73 10.33 11.93
C ARG A 156 25.46 8.93 11.40
N LEU A 157 24.91 8.80 10.20
CA LEU A 157 24.61 7.50 9.59
C LEU A 157 25.77 7.09 8.69
N ASP A 158 26.05 5.78 8.66
CA ASP A 158 27.08 5.20 7.82
C ASP A 158 26.59 4.96 6.39
N LEU A 159 27.47 5.23 5.43
CA LEU A 159 27.19 4.97 4.01
C LEU A 159 27.23 3.47 3.68
N PRO A 160 26.47 3.00 2.70
CA PRO A 160 25.59 3.76 1.82
C PRO A 160 24.24 4.11 2.47
N LEU A 161 23.59 5.15 1.97
CA LEU A 161 22.33 5.68 2.51
C LEU A 161 21.22 5.73 1.44
N VAL A 162 19.99 5.91 1.88
CA VAL A 162 18.82 6.17 1.04
C VAL A 162 18.27 7.55 1.38
N LEU A 163 18.19 8.43 0.39
CA LEU A 163 17.51 9.71 0.48
C LEU A 163 16.11 9.55 -0.14
N LYS A 164 15.05 9.86 0.61
CA LYS A 164 13.67 9.71 0.14
C LYS A 164 12.71 10.70 0.80
N PRO A 165 11.54 10.98 0.19
CA PRO A 165 10.50 11.75 0.84
C PRO A 165 10.04 11.09 2.15
N ARG A 166 9.74 11.91 3.14
CA ARG A 166 9.19 11.51 4.44
C ARG A 166 7.81 10.88 4.29
N ASP A 167 6.99 11.40 3.38
CA ASP A 167 5.73 10.83 2.93
C ASP A 167 5.83 10.42 1.45
N GLY A 168 5.04 9.48 0.99
CA GLY A 168 5.07 9.08 -0.42
C GLY A 168 4.94 7.57 -0.62
N ALA A 169 4.61 7.19 -1.84
CA ALA A 169 4.35 5.82 -2.24
C ALA A 169 5.15 5.45 -3.51
N GLY A 170 5.35 4.14 -3.73
CA GLY A 170 5.85 3.60 -4.99
C GLY A 170 7.30 3.91 -5.34
N THR A 171 8.18 4.13 -4.36
CA THR A 171 9.59 4.51 -4.54
C THR A 171 9.83 5.82 -5.31
N SER A 172 8.81 6.69 -5.39
CA SER A 172 8.98 8.02 -6.01
C SER A 172 10.09 8.78 -5.28
N ASP A 173 10.99 9.41 -6.05
CA ASP A 173 12.09 10.22 -5.54
C ASP A 173 12.94 9.54 -4.45
N THR A 174 13.20 8.24 -4.61
CA THR A 174 14.03 7.46 -3.69
C THR A 174 15.40 7.23 -4.32
N PHE A 175 16.45 7.73 -3.67
CA PHE A 175 17.82 7.73 -4.19
C PHE A 175 18.77 6.92 -3.32
N TYR A 176 19.66 6.17 -3.97
CA TYR A 176 20.79 5.50 -3.34
C TYR A 176 21.98 6.47 -3.29
N CYS A 177 22.57 6.63 -2.12
CA CYS A 177 23.59 7.64 -1.87
C CYS A 177 24.88 6.99 -1.36
N GLU A 178 25.94 7.07 -2.16
CA GLU A 178 27.29 6.57 -1.82
C GLU A 178 28.16 7.63 -1.15
N SER A 179 27.72 8.89 -1.10
CA SER A 179 28.46 9.97 -0.47
C SER A 179 27.56 11.02 0.17
N VAL A 180 28.08 11.67 1.21
CA VAL A 180 27.41 12.82 1.85
C VAL A 180 27.28 14.01 0.90
N ASP A 181 28.27 14.19 0.00
CA ASP A 181 28.26 15.29 -0.95
C ASP A 181 27.13 15.15 -1.97
N PHE A 182 26.84 13.93 -2.42
CA PHE A 182 25.66 13.65 -3.27
C PHE A 182 24.35 14.01 -2.57
N ILE A 183 24.21 13.67 -1.29
CA ILE A 183 23.02 14.03 -0.50
C ILE A 183 22.89 15.55 -0.40
N LYS A 184 23.99 16.28 -0.17
CA LYS A 184 23.98 17.74 -0.08
C LYS A 184 23.63 18.40 -1.41
N GLU A 185 24.13 17.86 -2.52
CA GLU A 185 23.82 18.32 -3.88
C GLU A 185 22.32 18.14 -4.15
N LYS A 186 21.77 16.95 -3.96
CA LYS A 186 20.32 16.71 -4.07
C LYS A 186 19.50 17.64 -3.17
N ALA A 187 19.92 17.80 -1.91
CA ALA A 187 19.25 18.66 -0.94
C ALA A 187 19.23 20.15 -1.33
N PHE A 188 20.12 20.59 -2.22
CA PHE A 188 20.16 21.97 -2.69
C PHE A 188 18.93 22.32 -3.53
N ASP A 189 18.47 21.35 -4.34
CA ASP A 189 17.33 21.52 -5.24
C ASP A 189 15.97 21.28 -4.56
N LEU A 190 15.96 20.75 -3.31
CA LEU A 190 14.74 20.45 -2.58
C LEU A 190 14.16 21.69 -1.90
N ALA A 191 12.93 22.03 -2.23
CA ALA A 191 12.24 23.20 -1.68
C ALA A 191 11.98 23.10 -0.17
N ASN A 192 11.73 21.89 0.36
CA ASN A 192 11.47 21.65 1.77
C ASN A 192 12.24 20.43 2.28
N ARG A 193 13.35 20.67 2.97
CA ARG A 193 14.22 19.62 3.53
C ARG A 193 13.61 18.90 4.75
N GLU A 194 12.59 19.45 5.38
CA GLU A 194 11.88 18.80 6.50
C GLU A 194 10.96 17.66 6.02
N SER A 195 10.58 17.69 4.74
CA SER A 195 9.79 16.65 4.08
C SER A 195 10.63 15.48 3.56
N TRP A 196 11.92 15.41 3.93
CA TRP A 196 12.84 14.38 3.47
C TRP A 196 13.56 13.71 4.62
N ILE A 197 13.88 12.43 4.43
CA ILE A 197 14.66 11.61 5.34
C ILE A 197 15.88 11.02 4.64
N VAL A 198 16.90 10.78 5.46
CA VAL A 198 18.08 9.97 5.13
C VAL A 198 18.02 8.72 6.00
N GLN A 199 18.11 7.56 5.39
CA GLN A 199 17.98 6.27 6.04
C GLN A 199 19.15 5.37 5.66
N GLU A 200 19.63 4.54 6.57
CA GLU A 200 20.64 3.53 6.24
C GLU A 200 20.15 2.59 5.16
N PHE A 201 20.98 2.30 4.17
CA PHE A 201 20.71 1.27 3.18
C PHE A 201 21.01 -0.11 3.79
N LYS A 202 20.01 -0.97 3.81
CA LYS A 202 20.18 -2.36 4.28
C LYS A 202 20.28 -3.31 3.09
N HIS A 203 21.33 -4.11 3.07
CA HIS A 203 21.48 -5.20 2.10
C HIS A 203 20.53 -6.35 2.45
N GLY A 204 19.87 -6.90 1.43
CA GLY A 204 18.95 -8.02 1.61
C GLY A 204 17.93 -8.13 0.49
N ILE A 205 16.91 -8.92 0.71
CA ILE A 205 15.84 -9.20 -0.22
C ILE A 205 14.67 -8.26 0.09
N PRO A 206 14.28 -7.35 -0.82
CA PRO A 206 13.07 -6.57 -0.67
C PRO A 206 11.84 -7.49 -0.68
N ALA A 207 11.04 -7.41 0.37
CA ALA A 207 9.89 -8.26 0.57
C ALA A 207 8.72 -7.46 1.17
N SER A 208 7.52 -7.97 1.02
CA SER A 208 6.32 -7.45 1.66
C SER A 208 5.48 -8.58 2.23
N TYR A 209 4.79 -8.32 3.32
CA TYR A 209 3.76 -9.22 3.85
C TYR A 209 2.45 -8.46 4.01
N CYS A 210 1.39 -8.96 3.38
CA CYS A 210 0.06 -8.36 3.44
C CYS A 210 -0.83 -9.08 4.44
N PHE A 211 -1.57 -8.29 5.20
CA PHE A 211 -2.54 -8.73 6.19
C PHE A 211 -3.90 -8.11 5.94
N LEU A 212 -4.91 -8.76 6.46
CA LEU A 212 -6.26 -8.22 6.55
C LEU A 212 -6.68 -8.20 8.03
N ARG A 213 -7.03 -7.02 8.54
CA ARG A 213 -7.63 -6.85 9.86
C ARG A 213 -9.13 -6.69 9.72
N VAL A 214 -9.88 -7.66 10.21
CA VAL A 214 -11.34 -7.65 10.16
C VAL A 214 -11.88 -8.20 11.47
N HIS A 215 -12.86 -7.51 12.07
CA HIS A 215 -13.50 -7.89 13.34
C HIS A 215 -12.54 -8.20 14.48
N GLY A 216 -11.45 -7.44 14.55
CA GLY A 216 -10.44 -7.61 15.61
C GLY A 216 -9.40 -8.71 15.35
N GLU A 217 -9.56 -9.53 14.31
CA GLU A 217 -8.57 -10.55 13.92
C GLU A 217 -7.61 -10.03 12.85
N LEU A 218 -6.31 -10.21 13.08
CA LEU A 218 -5.26 -9.92 12.11
C LEU A 218 -4.87 -11.20 11.39
N LYS A 219 -5.19 -11.29 10.09
CA LYS A 219 -4.97 -12.49 9.28
C LYS A 219 -3.88 -12.25 8.25
N PRO A 220 -2.84 -13.10 8.20
CA PRO A 220 -1.87 -13.09 7.12
C PRO A 220 -2.55 -13.52 5.81
N ILE A 221 -2.33 -12.77 4.75
CA ILE A 221 -2.90 -13.03 3.43
C ILE A 221 -1.83 -13.61 2.51
N VAL A 222 -0.75 -12.86 2.29
CA VAL A 222 0.29 -13.26 1.33
C VAL A 222 1.59 -12.54 1.58
N SER A 223 2.70 -13.26 1.37
CA SER A 223 4.04 -12.70 1.27
C SER A 223 4.45 -12.51 -0.18
N SER A 224 5.34 -11.57 -0.45
CA SER A 224 5.86 -11.33 -1.80
C SER A 224 7.31 -10.86 -1.81
N PHE A 225 8.04 -11.26 -2.83
CA PHE A 225 9.24 -10.55 -3.27
C PHE A 225 8.81 -9.24 -3.89
N GLN A 226 9.57 -8.17 -3.65
CA GLN A 226 9.38 -6.90 -4.33
C GLN A 226 10.48 -6.70 -5.38
N PHE A 227 10.10 -6.36 -6.61
CA PHE A 227 11.04 -6.05 -7.67
C PHE A 227 11.35 -4.55 -7.66
N VAL A 228 12.43 -4.21 -6.96
CA VAL A 228 12.95 -2.86 -6.86
C VAL A 228 14.25 -2.78 -7.65
N ASN A 229 14.21 -2.10 -8.77
CA ASN A 229 15.38 -1.90 -9.63
C ASN A 229 16.04 -0.56 -9.31
N ARG A 230 17.36 -0.52 -9.36
CA ARG A 230 18.12 0.73 -9.33
C ARG A 230 18.60 1.05 -10.75
N VAL A 231 18.29 2.26 -11.20
CA VAL A 231 18.81 2.82 -12.45
C VAL A 231 19.58 4.07 -12.06
N GLU A 232 20.89 4.07 -12.31
CA GLU A 232 21.82 5.05 -11.74
C GLU A 232 21.69 5.10 -10.21
N ASP A 233 21.26 6.22 -9.66
CA ASP A 233 21.10 6.41 -8.22
C ASP A 233 19.63 6.34 -7.76
N GLN A 234 18.67 6.08 -8.65
CA GLN A 234 17.24 6.08 -8.31
C GLN A 234 16.64 4.68 -8.28
N PHE A 235 15.79 4.44 -7.30
CA PHE A 235 15.02 3.21 -7.18
C PHE A 235 13.68 3.29 -7.90
N PHE A 236 13.27 2.13 -8.48
CA PHE A 236 12.00 1.99 -9.20
C PHE A 236 11.32 0.69 -8.82
N TYR A 237 10.11 0.76 -8.27
CA TYR A 237 9.27 -0.39 -8.04
C TYR A 237 8.61 -0.85 -9.34
N LYS A 238 8.62 -2.15 -9.61
CA LYS A 238 8.11 -2.76 -10.86
C LYS A 238 6.98 -3.76 -10.62
N GLY A 239 6.75 -4.18 -9.39
CA GLY A 239 5.83 -5.24 -9.03
C GLY A 239 6.48 -6.26 -8.11
N GLY A 240 6.05 -7.50 -8.17
CA GLY A 240 6.60 -8.54 -7.29
C GLY A 240 6.24 -9.95 -7.72
N SER A 241 6.61 -10.92 -6.90
CA SER A 241 6.18 -12.31 -7.06
C SER A 241 5.75 -12.92 -5.73
N ILE A 242 4.77 -13.78 -5.77
CA ILE A 242 4.12 -14.46 -4.64
C ILE A 242 4.23 -15.97 -4.83
N PRO A 243 4.52 -16.74 -3.80
CA PRO A 243 4.92 -16.35 -2.44
C PRO A 243 6.44 -16.16 -2.29
N LEU A 244 6.88 -15.77 -1.10
CA LEU A 244 8.27 -15.97 -0.67
C LEU A 244 8.60 -17.47 -0.56
N THR A 245 9.89 -17.79 -0.55
CA THR A 245 10.31 -19.16 -0.19
C THR A 245 9.95 -19.44 1.28
N PRO A 246 9.70 -20.71 1.68
CA PRO A 246 9.21 -21.02 3.02
C PRO A 246 10.03 -20.40 4.16
N SER A 247 11.36 -20.46 4.09
CA SER A 247 12.23 -19.89 5.12
C SER A 247 12.17 -18.37 5.22
N LEU A 248 11.99 -17.68 4.09
CA LEU A 248 11.81 -16.22 4.04
C LEU A 248 10.40 -15.84 4.49
N ASP A 249 9.39 -16.65 4.14
CA ASP A 249 8.00 -16.44 4.53
C ASP A 249 7.83 -16.47 6.05
N ASP A 250 8.40 -17.50 6.72
CA ASP A 250 8.35 -17.63 8.18
C ASP A 250 8.98 -16.40 8.88
N ARG A 251 10.12 -15.92 8.39
CA ARG A 251 10.81 -14.74 8.94
C ARG A 251 10.01 -13.45 8.70
N ALA A 252 9.52 -13.27 7.48
CA ALA A 252 8.70 -12.13 7.11
C ALA A 252 7.40 -12.09 7.92
N LEU A 253 6.73 -13.24 8.08
CA LEU A 253 5.52 -13.37 8.90
C LEU A 253 5.77 -13.00 10.36
N ALA A 254 6.86 -13.49 10.94
CA ALA A 254 7.21 -13.21 12.33
C ALA A 254 7.47 -11.71 12.56
N LEU A 255 8.27 -11.08 11.68
CA LEU A 255 8.58 -9.66 11.77
C LEU A 255 7.33 -8.79 11.54
N ALA A 256 6.53 -9.10 10.52
CA ALA A 256 5.31 -8.35 10.22
C ALA A 256 4.27 -8.46 11.36
N LYS A 257 4.08 -9.64 11.97
CA LYS A 257 3.21 -9.80 13.14
C LYS A 257 3.72 -9.02 14.35
N LEU A 258 5.02 -9.09 14.63
CA LEU A 258 5.64 -8.30 15.70
C LEU A 258 5.32 -6.81 15.51
N THR A 259 5.46 -6.32 14.29
CA THR A 259 5.20 -4.94 13.92
C THR A 259 3.73 -4.56 14.09
N LEU A 260 2.82 -5.29 13.47
CA LEU A 260 1.42 -4.91 13.42
C LEU A 260 0.69 -5.08 14.75
N ASN A 261 1.19 -5.89 15.67
CA ASN A 261 0.64 -6.04 17.02
C ASN A 261 0.80 -4.76 17.87
N GLU A 262 1.74 -3.89 17.53
CA GLU A 262 1.94 -2.61 18.23
C GLU A 262 0.99 -1.50 17.74
N PHE A 263 0.26 -1.72 16.62
CA PHE A 263 -0.64 -0.72 16.07
C PHE A 263 -2.08 -0.92 16.56
N GLU A 264 -2.60 0.09 17.22
CA GLU A 264 -4.03 0.19 17.55
C GLU A 264 -4.79 0.86 16.40
N GLY A 265 -5.98 0.37 16.06
CA GLY A 265 -6.82 0.95 15.01
C GLY A 265 -6.54 0.44 13.59
N LEU A 266 -5.78 -0.65 13.46
CA LEU A 266 -5.71 -1.38 12.19
C LEU A 266 -7.10 -1.88 11.79
N ASN A 267 -7.47 -1.68 10.53
CA ASN A 267 -8.68 -2.22 9.91
C ASN A 267 -8.48 -2.35 8.40
N GLY A 268 -9.13 -3.32 7.78
CA GLY A 268 -8.95 -3.60 6.36
C GLY A 268 -7.57 -4.15 6.02
N TRP A 269 -7.10 -3.82 4.83
CA TRP A 269 -5.82 -4.30 4.30
C TRP A 269 -4.65 -3.48 4.82
N VAL A 270 -3.54 -4.15 5.15
CA VAL A 270 -2.27 -3.52 5.53
C VAL A 270 -1.10 -4.31 4.96
N GLY A 271 -0.12 -3.63 4.39
CA GLY A 271 1.15 -4.19 3.94
C GLY A 271 2.30 -3.77 4.86
N VAL A 272 3.25 -4.67 5.09
CA VAL A 272 4.52 -4.38 5.78
C VAL A 272 5.65 -4.66 4.82
N ASP A 273 6.37 -3.61 4.42
CA ASP A 273 7.52 -3.71 3.54
C ASP A 273 8.80 -3.83 4.35
N MET A 274 9.67 -4.74 3.94
CA MET A 274 10.85 -5.12 4.71
C MET A 274 12.04 -5.48 3.82
N ILE A 275 13.22 -5.42 4.40
CA ILE A 275 14.42 -6.02 3.84
C ILE A 275 14.75 -7.26 4.67
N LEU A 276 14.76 -8.44 4.03
CA LEU A 276 15.16 -9.69 4.65
C LEU A 276 16.66 -9.91 4.39
N GLY A 277 17.43 -9.84 5.44
CA GLY A 277 18.89 -10.00 5.38
C GLY A 277 19.33 -11.44 5.14
N ASP A 278 20.62 -11.64 5.07
CA ASP A 278 21.28 -12.93 4.78
C ASP A 278 21.36 -13.88 5.99
N GLU A 279 21.19 -13.37 7.21
CA GLU A 279 21.23 -14.18 8.42
C GLU A 279 19.97 -15.06 8.53
N PRO A 280 20.11 -16.40 8.56
CA PRO A 280 18.95 -17.31 8.59
C PRO A 280 18.02 -17.14 9.80
N ASN A 281 18.55 -16.59 10.90
CA ASN A 281 17.79 -16.34 12.14
C ASN A 281 17.00 -15.00 12.11
N GLY A 282 17.06 -14.24 10.99
CA GLY A 282 16.36 -12.99 10.84
C GLY A 282 16.97 -11.79 11.60
N ARG A 283 18.19 -11.90 12.13
CA ARG A 283 18.83 -10.82 12.89
C ARG A 283 18.99 -9.54 12.06
N ASN A 284 19.19 -9.68 10.76
CA ASN A 284 19.36 -8.58 9.81
C ASN A 284 18.10 -8.34 8.97
N ASP A 285 16.92 -8.63 9.52
CA ASP A 285 15.63 -8.29 8.92
C ASP A 285 15.15 -6.95 9.47
N PHE A 286 14.70 -6.05 8.58
CA PHE A 286 14.30 -4.69 8.95
C PHE A 286 12.96 -4.33 8.31
N VAL A 287 12.07 -3.72 9.09
CA VAL A 287 10.85 -3.08 8.58
C VAL A 287 11.20 -1.73 7.99
N CYS A 288 10.83 -1.49 6.74
CA CYS A 288 11.11 -0.25 6.02
C CYS A 288 9.92 0.69 5.96
N GLU A 289 8.69 0.12 5.83
CA GLU A 289 7.48 0.89 5.61
C GLU A 289 6.24 0.08 6.00
N ILE A 290 5.18 0.77 6.39
CA ILE A 290 3.86 0.19 6.63
C ILE A 290 2.87 0.91 5.72
N ASN A 291 2.12 0.13 4.92
CA ASN A 291 1.15 0.63 3.96
C ASN A 291 -0.27 0.35 4.51
N PRO A 292 -0.96 1.34 5.12
CA PRO A 292 -2.26 1.15 5.77
C PRO A 292 -3.43 1.18 4.77
N ARG A 293 -3.26 0.55 3.62
CA ARG A 293 -4.18 0.50 2.47
C ARG A 293 -3.92 -0.71 1.58
N LEU A 294 -4.79 -0.93 0.60
CA LEU A 294 -4.50 -1.88 -0.48
C LEU A 294 -3.19 -1.52 -1.20
N THR A 295 -2.40 -2.56 -1.45
CA THR A 295 -1.13 -2.47 -2.16
C THR A 295 -1.20 -3.23 -3.48
N THR A 296 -0.23 -3.03 -4.35
CA THR A 296 -0.10 -3.75 -5.64
C THR A 296 -0.09 -5.27 -5.47
N ALA A 297 0.32 -5.77 -4.31
CA ALA A 297 0.29 -7.20 -3.99
C ALA A 297 -1.13 -7.80 -4.05
N TYR A 298 -2.21 -6.99 -3.93
CA TYR A 298 -3.58 -7.43 -4.16
C TYR A 298 -3.76 -8.07 -5.55
N LEU A 299 -3.12 -7.50 -6.58
CA LEU A 299 -3.19 -7.99 -7.97
C LEU A 299 -2.63 -9.40 -8.11
N GLY A 300 -1.52 -9.69 -7.43
CA GLY A 300 -0.94 -11.04 -7.39
C GLY A 300 -1.71 -11.98 -6.47
N ALA A 301 -2.10 -11.51 -5.28
CA ALA A 301 -2.80 -12.31 -4.28
C ALA A 301 -4.11 -12.89 -4.79
N ARG A 302 -4.93 -12.11 -5.51
CA ARG A 302 -6.21 -12.58 -6.09
C ARG A 302 -6.03 -13.65 -7.16
N GLN A 303 -4.85 -13.72 -7.78
CA GLN A 303 -4.51 -14.79 -8.74
C GLN A 303 -3.92 -16.01 -8.05
N TYR A 304 -3.21 -15.81 -6.94
CA TYR A 304 -2.55 -16.87 -6.18
C TYR A 304 -3.50 -17.67 -5.30
N LEU A 305 -4.49 -17.00 -4.69
CA LEU A 305 -5.41 -17.56 -3.70
C LEU A 305 -6.75 -17.95 -4.34
N ASP A 306 -7.32 -19.08 -3.89
CA ASP A 306 -8.65 -19.54 -4.29
C ASP A 306 -9.72 -18.96 -3.35
N VAL A 307 -9.71 -17.65 -3.20
CA VAL A 307 -10.70 -16.87 -2.42
C VAL A 307 -10.96 -15.54 -3.10
N ASN A 308 -12.16 -15.02 -2.92
CA ASN A 308 -12.46 -13.66 -3.35
C ASN A 308 -12.04 -12.68 -2.24
N LEU A 309 -10.93 -11.95 -2.47
CA LEU A 309 -10.37 -11.03 -1.47
C LEU A 309 -11.29 -9.84 -1.19
N ALA A 310 -12.09 -9.39 -2.16
CA ALA A 310 -13.06 -8.31 -1.96
C ALA A 310 -14.16 -8.74 -0.96
N SER A 311 -14.59 -10.00 -1.01
CA SER A 311 -15.55 -10.51 -0.02
C SER A 311 -14.96 -10.56 1.39
N MET A 312 -13.67 -10.84 1.51
CA MET A 312 -12.98 -10.84 2.80
C MET A 312 -12.88 -9.44 3.41
N LEU A 313 -12.79 -8.39 2.56
CA LEU A 313 -12.76 -7.00 3.03
C LEU A 313 -14.10 -6.56 3.65
N VAL A 314 -15.22 -7.05 3.15
CA VAL A 314 -16.55 -6.51 3.50
C VAL A 314 -17.33 -7.32 4.53
N GLY A 315 -16.96 -8.53 4.87
CA GLY A 315 -17.81 -9.33 5.75
C GLY A 315 -17.14 -10.44 6.54
N PRO A 316 -17.71 -10.74 7.72
CA PRO A 316 -17.24 -11.81 8.60
C PRO A 316 -17.67 -13.22 8.17
N ASP A 317 -18.67 -13.32 7.29
CA ASP A 317 -19.45 -14.56 7.14
C ASP A 317 -18.86 -15.56 6.14
N LEU A 318 -17.81 -15.20 5.43
CA LEU A 318 -17.15 -16.12 4.51
C LEU A 318 -15.97 -16.75 5.23
N GLY A 319 -16.26 -17.89 5.83
CA GLY A 319 -15.32 -18.70 6.62
C GLY A 319 -13.87 -18.58 6.20
N PHE A 320 -13.11 -17.82 6.97
CA PHE A 320 -11.64 -17.77 6.93
C PHE A 320 -11.01 -19.15 7.24
N SER A 321 -11.78 -20.22 7.18
CA SER A 321 -11.35 -21.52 7.63
C SER A 321 -10.20 -22.12 6.80
N ARG A 322 -9.99 -21.65 5.57
CA ARG A 322 -8.81 -22.07 4.79
C ARG A 322 -8.59 -21.17 3.57
N VAL A 323 -7.53 -20.38 3.59
CA VAL A 323 -7.00 -19.79 2.37
C VAL A 323 -6.38 -20.92 1.54
N VAL A 324 -6.99 -21.28 0.43
CA VAL A 324 -6.50 -22.33 -0.46
C VAL A 324 -5.60 -21.70 -1.52
N ILE A 325 -4.43 -22.29 -1.75
CA ILE A 325 -3.52 -21.87 -2.80
C ILE A 325 -3.96 -22.48 -4.14
N LYS A 326 -4.13 -21.64 -5.14
CA LYS A 326 -4.65 -21.99 -6.46
C LYS A 326 -3.53 -22.40 -7.45
N VAL A 327 -2.39 -21.73 -7.36
CA VAL A 327 -1.25 -21.87 -8.27
C VAL A 327 0.07 -21.91 -7.51
N ASN A 328 1.19 -22.26 -8.18
CA ASN A 328 2.49 -22.33 -7.49
C ASN A 328 3.05 -20.97 -7.15
N ASN A 329 3.07 -20.07 -8.11
CA ASN A 329 3.48 -18.68 -7.92
C ASN A 329 2.82 -17.77 -8.95
N VAL A 330 2.82 -16.50 -8.65
CA VAL A 330 2.34 -15.41 -9.50
C VAL A 330 3.37 -14.31 -9.51
N THR A 331 3.82 -13.91 -10.69
CA THR A 331 4.55 -12.65 -10.90
C THR A 331 3.56 -11.60 -11.34
N TYR A 332 3.62 -10.40 -10.79
CA TYR A 332 2.69 -9.32 -11.09
C TYR A 332 3.41 -7.98 -11.25
N GLY A 333 2.94 -7.19 -12.20
CA GLY A 333 3.36 -5.81 -12.43
C GLY A 333 2.42 -4.80 -11.77
N LYS A 334 2.90 -3.58 -11.59
CA LYS A 334 2.07 -2.46 -11.10
C LYS A 334 0.99 -2.01 -12.10
N ASP A 335 1.08 -2.43 -13.34
CA ASP A 335 0.11 -2.20 -14.43
C ASP A 335 -1.02 -3.24 -14.48
N GLY A 336 -1.01 -4.21 -13.56
CA GLY A 336 -2.00 -5.28 -13.51
C GLY A 336 -1.70 -6.49 -14.39
N LEU A 337 -0.61 -6.47 -15.15
CA LEU A 337 -0.16 -7.66 -15.87
C LEU A 337 0.37 -8.71 -14.90
N PHE A 338 0.13 -9.98 -15.19
CA PHE A 338 0.62 -11.06 -14.35
C PHE A 338 0.97 -12.31 -15.16
N GLU A 339 1.88 -13.11 -14.60
CA GLU A 339 2.27 -14.43 -15.10
C GLU A 339 2.04 -15.47 -14.00
N ILE A 340 1.44 -16.59 -14.37
CA ILE A 340 1.10 -17.68 -13.46
C ILE A 340 1.90 -18.93 -13.83
N ASN A 341 2.61 -19.50 -12.84
CA ASN A 341 3.14 -20.84 -12.94
C ASN A 341 2.17 -21.82 -12.27
N GLN A 342 1.53 -22.66 -13.09
CA GLN A 342 0.58 -23.67 -12.62
C GLN A 342 1.31 -24.79 -11.85
N ARG A 343 0.62 -25.35 -10.86
CA ARG A 343 1.06 -26.61 -10.24
C ARG A 343 1.11 -27.68 -11.33
N GLN A 344 2.27 -28.30 -11.53
CA GLN A 344 2.31 -29.57 -12.24
C GLN A 344 1.54 -30.56 -11.36
N THR A 345 0.41 -31.03 -11.87
CA THR A 345 -0.44 -32.08 -11.26
C THR A 345 0.27 -33.41 -11.23
#